data_18a89a04443643701aab79e5538df30d
#
_entry.id   18a89a04443643701aab79e5538df30d
#
_cell.length_a   1.000
_cell.length_b   1.000
_cell.length_c   1.000
_cell.angle_alpha   90.00
_cell.angle_beta   90.00
_cell.angle_gamma   90.00
#
_symmetry.space_group_name_H-M   'P 1'
#
loop_
_entity.id
_entity.type
_entity.pdbx_description
1 polymer ?
#
loop_
_entity_poly.entity_id
_entity_poly.type
_entity_poly.pdbx_seq_one_letter_code
_entity_poly.pdbx_strand_id
1 'polypeptide(L)'
;AVLFLIATVLATLPIQFAFTSITLLVIANIGGLIISVLLLCKSHRISHSIVDFLCQNDKATVDCNRVIHSNGATFFKLCDLSELCCSFFAVNSLFLLASSDFIHDIAIFISIAVPVTVWSIYYQNIRIKTWCPLCLSVSIIIWISAITIYVSQLYEHINIYSCLVLCASYLVMLEIAHKVGTML
;
A
#
# COMPACT_ATOMS: atom_id res chain seq x y z
N ALA A 1 -28.65 -20.25 -31.44
CA ALA A 1 -27.19 -20.37 -31.28
C ALA A 1 -26.54 -19.02 -30.92
N VAL A 2 -26.74 -17.95 -31.72
CA VAL A 2 -26.10 -16.63 -31.50
C VAL A 2 -26.56 -15.98 -30.18
N LEU A 3 -27.86 -16.01 -29.86
CA LEU A 3 -28.41 -15.47 -28.61
C LEU A 3 -27.84 -16.19 -27.36
N PHE A 4 -27.64 -17.49 -27.46
CA PHE A 4 -27.05 -18.29 -26.39
C PHE A 4 -25.57 -17.93 -26.18
N LEU A 5 -24.79 -17.74 -27.26
CA LEU A 5 -23.40 -17.28 -27.20
C LEU A 5 -23.30 -15.88 -26.61
N ILE A 6 -24.18 -14.95 -26.99
CA ILE A 6 -24.19 -13.59 -26.42
C ILE A 6 -24.54 -13.64 -24.94
N ALA A 7 -25.52 -14.44 -24.54
CA ALA A 7 -25.90 -14.59 -23.14
C ALA A 7 -24.79 -15.22 -22.29
N THR A 8 -24.05 -16.21 -22.80
CA THR A 8 -22.89 -16.79 -22.08
C THR A 8 -21.75 -15.82 -21.97
N VAL A 9 -21.41 -15.06 -23.01
CA VAL A 9 -20.40 -14.03 -22.98
C VAL A 9 -20.76 -12.94 -21.96
N LEU A 10 -22.01 -12.44 -21.98
CA LEU A 10 -22.48 -11.41 -21.05
C LEU A 10 -22.49 -11.90 -19.59
N ALA A 11 -22.76 -13.19 -19.35
CA ALA A 11 -22.75 -13.79 -18.02
C ALA A 11 -21.31 -14.01 -17.48
N THR A 12 -20.33 -14.24 -18.36
CA THR A 12 -18.94 -14.48 -17.93
C THR A 12 -18.12 -13.20 -17.75
N LEU A 13 -18.49 -12.11 -18.41
CA LEU A 13 -17.80 -10.82 -18.32
C LEU A 13 -17.64 -10.32 -16.88
N PRO A 14 -18.68 -10.25 -16.03
CA PRO A 14 -18.54 -9.76 -14.67
C PRO A 14 -17.64 -10.66 -13.80
N ILE A 15 -17.67 -11.98 -14.01
CA ILE A 15 -16.85 -12.93 -13.27
C ILE A 15 -15.37 -12.76 -13.64
N GLN A 16 -15.06 -12.62 -14.92
CA GLN A 16 -13.69 -12.39 -15.39
C GLN A 16 -13.17 -11.02 -14.91
N PHE A 17 -14.02 -10.01 -14.92
CA PHE A 17 -13.65 -8.67 -14.45
C PHE A 17 -13.36 -8.68 -12.95
N ALA A 18 -14.19 -9.34 -12.13
CA ALA A 18 -13.95 -9.47 -10.69
C ALA A 18 -12.64 -10.24 -10.40
N PHE A 19 -12.39 -11.35 -11.10
CA PHE A 19 -11.18 -12.15 -10.94
C PHE A 19 -9.92 -11.35 -11.30
N THR A 20 -9.93 -10.62 -12.42
CA THR A 20 -8.80 -9.76 -12.82
C THR A 20 -8.54 -8.63 -11.82
N SER A 21 -9.60 -8.03 -11.26
CA SER A 21 -9.49 -6.97 -10.26
C SER A 21 -8.88 -7.47 -8.95
N ILE A 22 -9.30 -8.63 -8.47
CA ILE A 22 -8.74 -9.28 -7.28
C ILE A 22 -7.26 -9.62 -7.49
N THR A 23 -6.93 -10.21 -8.65
CA THR A 23 -5.55 -10.55 -9.01
C THR A 23 -4.67 -9.30 -9.05
N LEU A 24 -5.17 -8.22 -9.64
CA LEU A 24 -4.45 -6.93 -9.68
C LEU A 24 -4.22 -6.37 -8.27
N LEU A 25 -5.23 -6.44 -7.40
CA LEU A 25 -5.09 -6.01 -6.00
C LEU A 25 -4.04 -6.83 -5.25
N VAL A 26 -4.02 -8.14 -5.41
CA VAL A 26 -3.02 -9.03 -4.78
C VAL A 26 -1.62 -8.66 -5.27
N ILE A 27 -1.42 -8.54 -6.57
CA ILE A 27 -0.12 -8.17 -7.15
C ILE A 27 0.32 -6.79 -6.68
N ALA A 28 -0.59 -5.81 -6.66
CA ALA A 28 -0.30 -4.46 -6.19
C ALA A 28 0.11 -4.45 -4.71
N ASN A 29 -0.60 -5.19 -3.85
CA ASN A 29 -0.27 -5.25 -2.43
C ASN A 29 1.04 -5.99 -2.16
N ILE A 30 1.34 -7.08 -2.87
CA ILE A 30 2.64 -7.76 -2.77
C ILE A 30 3.77 -6.82 -3.25
N GLY A 31 3.59 -6.12 -4.36
CA GLY A 31 4.53 -5.11 -4.84
C GLY A 31 4.74 -3.99 -3.83
N GLY A 32 3.64 -3.50 -3.22
CA GLY A 32 3.67 -2.52 -2.15
C GLY A 32 4.42 -3.01 -0.91
N LEU A 33 4.25 -4.28 -0.55
CA LEU A 33 4.99 -4.90 0.56
C LEU A 33 6.49 -4.92 0.28
N ILE A 34 6.91 -5.33 -0.91
CA ILE A 34 8.34 -5.34 -1.27
C ILE A 34 8.93 -3.93 -1.17
N ILE A 35 8.25 -2.92 -1.74
CA ILE A 35 8.73 -1.54 -1.70
C ILE A 35 8.74 -0.99 -0.27
N SER A 36 7.75 -1.32 0.55
CA SER A 36 7.68 -0.86 1.95
C SER A 36 8.76 -1.50 2.82
N VAL A 37 9.14 -2.75 2.56
CA VAL A 37 10.30 -3.39 3.21
C VAL A 37 11.60 -2.69 2.82
N LEU A 38 11.79 -2.36 1.54
CA LEU A 38 12.94 -1.56 1.10
C LEU A 38 12.98 -0.18 1.76
N LEU A 39 11.81 0.45 1.92
CA LEU A 39 11.68 1.73 2.60
C LEU A 39 12.04 1.61 4.10
N LEU A 40 11.60 0.54 4.75
CA LEU A 40 11.93 0.23 6.14
C LEU A 40 13.44 0.00 6.32
N CYS A 41 14.07 -0.80 5.44
CA CYS A 41 15.52 -1.00 5.44
C CYS A 41 16.27 0.34 5.31
N LYS A 42 15.80 1.23 4.43
CA LYS A 42 16.41 2.56 4.25
C LYS A 42 16.22 3.47 5.47
N SER A 43 15.07 3.41 6.14
CA SER A 43 14.80 4.14 7.38
C SER A 43 15.78 3.74 8.49
N HIS A 44 16.12 2.46 8.57
CA HIS A 44 17.10 1.92 9.53
C HIS A 44 18.55 1.91 9.03
N ARG A 45 18.85 2.68 7.96
CA ARG A 45 20.20 2.86 7.39
C ARG A 45 20.87 1.58 6.88
N ILE A 46 20.11 0.56 6.56
CA ILE A 46 20.63 -0.64 5.92
C ILE A 46 20.83 -0.32 4.44
N SER A 47 22.09 -0.35 4.00
CA SER A 47 22.41 -0.11 2.59
C SER A 47 22.15 -1.38 1.76
N HIS A 48 21.24 -1.26 0.82
CA HIS A 48 21.00 -2.24 -0.23
C HIS A 48 21.32 -1.62 -1.58
N SER A 49 22.11 -2.28 -2.41
CA SER A 49 22.51 -1.77 -3.74
C SER A 49 21.33 -1.31 -4.58
N ILE A 50 20.17 -2.00 -4.50
CA ILE A 50 18.93 -1.63 -5.22
C ILE A 50 18.36 -0.31 -4.70
N VAL A 51 18.34 -0.15 -3.38
CA VAL A 51 17.81 1.07 -2.73
C VAL A 51 18.71 2.26 -3.03
N ASP A 52 20.03 2.06 -2.97
CA ASP A 52 20.99 3.10 -3.28
C ASP A 52 20.90 3.51 -4.75
N PHE A 53 20.74 2.57 -5.68
CA PHE A 53 20.51 2.86 -7.09
C PHE A 53 19.24 3.69 -7.34
N LEU A 54 18.13 3.38 -6.65
CA LEU A 54 16.85 4.10 -6.78
C LEU A 54 16.87 5.48 -6.11
N CYS A 55 17.66 5.63 -5.02
CA CYS A 55 17.70 6.83 -4.19
C CYS A 55 18.92 7.73 -4.46
N GLN A 56 19.95 7.24 -5.17
CA GLN A 56 21.10 8.02 -5.62
C GLN A 56 20.90 8.47 -7.06
N ASN A 57 20.15 9.53 -7.24
CA ASN A 57 20.20 10.26 -8.50
C ASN A 57 20.99 11.54 -8.25
N ASP A 58 22.01 11.82 -9.10
CA ASP A 58 22.89 13.00 -9.02
C ASP A 58 22.16 14.35 -9.13
N LYS A 59 20.83 14.30 -9.16
CA LYS A 59 19.98 15.49 -9.15
C LYS A 59 19.67 15.90 -7.71
N ALA A 60 20.02 17.10 -7.33
CA ALA A 60 19.74 17.72 -6.03
C ALA A 60 18.25 17.69 -5.57
N THR A 61 17.35 17.20 -6.44
CA THR A 61 15.92 17.13 -6.20
C THR A 61 15.45 15.74 -5.71
N VAL A 62 16.31 14.72 -5.69
CA VAL A 62 15.99 13.35 -5.28
C VAL A 62 16.86 12.93 -4.12
N ASP A 63 16.30 12.78 -2.93
CA ASP A 63 16.99 12.34 -1.73
C ASP A 63 16.03 11.63 -0.78
N CYS A 64 16.08 10.30 -0.79
CA CYS A 64 15.25 9.47 0.07
C CYS A 64 15.55 9.70 1.56
N ASN A 65 16.83 9.87 1.94
CA ASN A 65 17.22 10.04 3.33
C ASN A 65 16.61 11.31 3.94
N ARG A 66 16.63 12.40 3.19
CA ARG A 66 16.07 13.68 3.64
C ARG A 66 14.56 13.60 3.85
N VAL A 67 13.85 12.83 3.01
CA VAL A 67 12.39 12.64 3.12
C VAL A 67 12.07 11.72 4.29
N ILE A 68 12.73 10.56 4.38
CA ILE A 68 12.44 9.51 5.37
C ILE A 68 12.75 9.98 6.81
N HIS A 69 13.82 10.77 7.00
CA HIS A 69 14.19 11.30 8.32
C HIS A 69 13.61 12.71 8.61
N SER A 70 12.65 13.16 7.81
CA SER A 70 11.97 14.44 8.07
C SER A 70 10.91 14.31 9.16
N ASN A 71 10.60 15.42 9.84
CA ASN A 71 9.53 15.45 10.85
C ASN A 71 8.14 15.06 10.31
N GLY A 72 7.92 15.08 9.00
CA GLY A 72 6.68 14.66 8.37
C GLY A 72 6.62 13.17 8.05
N ALA A 73 7.73 12.46 8.19
CA ALA A 73 7.79 11.01 8.01
C ALA A 73 7.46 10.24 9.30
N THR A 74 7.34 10.93 10.44
CA THR A 74 6.90 10.36 11.72
C THR A 74 5.43 10.69 11.95
N PHE A 75 4.59 9.67 12.06
CA PHE A 75 3.17 9.83 12.33
C PHE A 75 2.95 10.02 13.84
N PHE A 76 2.52 11.22 14.24
CA PHE A 76 2.32 11.61 15.64
C PHE A 76 3.52 11.36 16.58
N LYS A 77 4.75 11.24 16.06
CA LYS A 77 5.97 10.87 16.82
C LYS A 77 5.89 9.47 17.47
N LEU A 78 4.98 8.62 17.02
CA LEU A 78 4.77 7.28 17.57
C LEU A 78 5.36 6.19 16.70
N CYS A 79 5.28 6.33 15.40
CA CYS A 79 5.81 5.36 14.44
C CYS A 79 6.29 6.05 13.16
N ASP A 80 7.24 5.42 12.48
CA ASP A 80 7.71 5.88 11.20
C ASP A 80 6.73 5.51 10.09
N LEU A 81 6.59 6.37 9.10
CA LEU A 81 5.71 6.11 7.94
C LEU A 81 6.11 4.83 7.20
N SER A 82 7.40 4.46 7.23
CA SER A 82 7.93 3.21 6.68
C SER A 82 7.38 1.97 7.40
N GLU A 83 7.30 2.00 8.74
CA GLU A 83 6.72 0.93 9.57
C GLU A 83 5.22 0.80 9.30
N LEU A 84 4.53 1.94 9.22
CA LEU A 84 3.10 1.97 8.92
C LEU A 84 2.81 1.39 7.52
N CYS A 85 3.58 1.75 6.50
CA CYS A 85 3.42 1.20 5.14
C CYS A 85 3.72 -0.31 5.11
N CYS A 86 4.76 -0.76 5.81
CA CYS A 86 5.11 -2.17 5.87
C CYS A 86 4.00 -3.00 6.52
N SER A 87 3.47 -2.55 7.67
CA SER A 87 2.36 -3.22 8.35
C SER A 87 1.09 -3.23 7.49
N PHE A 88 0.77 -2.11 6.83
CA PHE A 88 -0.38 -1.98 5.95
C PHE A 88 -0.36 -2.99 4.80
N PHE A 89 0.72 -3.05 4.03
CA PHE A 89 0.81 -3.98 2.90
C PHE A 89 0.96 -5.44 3.35
N ALA A 90 1.61 -5.71 4.49
CA ALA A 90 1.73 -7.06 5.03
C ALA A 90 0.36 -7.64 5.41
N VAL A 91 -0.44 -6.87 6.15
CA VAL A 91 -1.80 -7.28 6.55
C VAL A 91 -2.69 -7.44 5.32
N ASN A 92 -2.73 -6.45 4.42
CA ASN A 92 -3.53 -6.54 3.20
C ASN A 92 -3.16 -7.76 2.38
N SER A 93 -1.87 -8.03 2.16
CA SER A 93 -1.41 -9.19 1.39
C SER A 93 -1.82 -10.50 2.06
N LEU A 94 -1.67 -10.59 3.39
CA LEU A 94 -2.04 -11.78 4.15
C LEU A 94 -3.53 -12.09 4.04
N PHE A 95 -4.39 -11.09 4.28
CA PHE A 95 -5.84 -11.28 4.27
C PHE A 95 -6.41 -11.49 2.86
N LEU A 96 -5.86 -10.81 1.84
CA LEU A 96 -6.24 -11.04 0.44
C LEU A 96 -5.89 -12.45 -0.04
N LEU A 97 -4.80 -13.04 0.47
CA LEU A 97 -4.41 -14.41 0.15
C LEU A 97 -5.17 -15.45 0.97
N ALA A 98 -5.59 -15.11 2.20
CA ALA A 98 -6.28 -16.03 3.10
C ALA A 98 -7.77 -16.22 2.72
N SER A 99 -8.46 -15.14 2.40
CA SER A 99 -9.89 -15.18 2.01
C SER A 99 -10.28 -13.92 1.24
N SER A 100 -11.11 -14.11 0.22
CA SER A 100 -11.71 -13.01 -0.54
C SER A 100 -12.76 -12.21 0.25
N ASP A 101 -13.25 -12.74 1.38
CA ASP A 101 -14.30 -12.09 2.17
C ASP A 101 -13.85 -10.76 2.80
N PHE A 102 -12.54 -10.63 3.08
CA PHE A 102 -11.97 -9.42 3.66
C PHE A 102 -11.77 -8.28 2.65
N ILE A 103 -12.03 -8.50 1.36
CA ILE A 103 -11.73 -7.53 0.31
C ILE A 103 -12.52 -6.22 0.49
N HIS A 104 -13.78 -6.34 0.94
CA HIS A 104 -14.67 -5.20 1.19
C HIS A 104 -14.17 -4.33 2.35
N ASP A 105 -13.69 -4.98 3.41
CA ASP A 105 -13.18 -4.30 4.59
C ASP A 105 -11.81 -3.67 4.31
N ILE A 106 -10.93 -4.35 3.57
CA ILE A 106 -9.64 -3.80 3.09
C ILE A 106 -9.87 -2.55 2.23
N ALA A 107 -10.97 -2.49 1.47
CA ALA A 107 -11.32 -1.33 0.65
C ALA A 107 -11.44 -0.03 1.48
N ILE A 108 -11.95 -0.12 2.71
CA ILE A 108 -12.05 1.02 3.63
C ILE A 108 -10.65 1.51 4.01
N PHE A 109 -9.77 0.59 4.40
CA PHE A 109 -8.41 0.96 4.83
C PHE A 109 -7.59 1.55 3.68
N ILE A 110 -7.75 1.02 2.45
CA ILE A 110 -7.14 1.60 1.25
C ILE A 110 -7.70 3.01 1.01
N SER A 111 -9.01 3.22 1.17
CA SER A 111 -9.63 4.54 1.00
C SER A 111 -9.13 5.56 2.05
N ILE A 112 -8.90 5.12 3.29
CA ILE A 112 -8.32 5.94 4.36
C ILE A 112 -6.83 6.24 4.07
N ALA A 113 -6.11 5.33 3.42
CA ALA A 113 -4.71 5.54 3.07
C ALA A 113 -4.50 6.60 1.97
N VAL A 114 -5.48 6.80 1.07
CA VAL A 114 -5.38 7.79 -0.02
C VAL A 114 -5.08 9.21 0.48
N PRO A 115 -5.79 9.80 1.45
CA PRO A 115 -5.44 11.12 2.00
C PRO A 115 -4.02 11.20 2.56
N VAL A 116 -3.51 10.12 3.16
CA VAL A 116 -2.14 10.06 3.69
C VAL A 116 -1.12 10.16 2.56
N THR A 117 -1.37 9.51 1.42
CA THR A 117 -0.50 9.63 0.23
C THR A 117 -0.51 11.03 -0.35
N VAL A 118 -1.67 11.68 -0.42
CA VAL A 118 -1.81 13.08 -0.86
C VAL A 118 -1.00 14.00 0.06
N TRP A 119 -1.12 13.81 1.38
CA TRP A 119 -0.31 14.54 2.35
C TRP A 119 1.18 14.30 2.14
N SER A 120 1.61 13.06 1.91
CA SER A 120 3.01 12.71 1.65
C SER A 120 3.57 13.43 0.43
N ILE A 121 2.83 13.44 -0.69
CA ILE A 121 3.20 14.14 -1.93
C ILE A 121 3.29 15.66 -1.70
N TYR A 122 2.28 16.23 -1.04
CA TYR A 122 2.27 17.65 -0.68
C TYR A 122 3.50 18.04 0.16
N TYR A 123 3.80 17.24 1.18
CA TYR A 123 4.92 17.48 2.10
C TYR A 123 6.27 17.42 1.38
N GLN A 124 6.47 16.44 0.51
CA GLN A 124 7.68 16.31 -0.32
C GLN A 124 7.85 17.52 -1.25
N ASN A 125 6.78 17.95 -1.91
CA ASN A 125 6.85 19.03 -2.90
C ASN A 125 7.04 20.41 -2.26
N ILE A 126 6.29 20.72 -1.19
CA ILE A 126 6.22 22.09 -0.64
C ILE A 126 7.17 22.28 0.53
N ARG A 127 7.25 21.31 1.44
CA ARG A 127 8.04 21.46 2.68
C ARG A 127 9.51 21.07 2.50
N ILE A 128 9.74 19.89 1.92
CA ILE A 128 11.11 19.35 1.81
C ILE A 128 11.75 19.78 0.50
N LYS A 129 10.95 19.99 -0.56
CA LYS A 129 11.38 20.29 -1.93
C LYS A 129 12.32 19.21 -2.49
N THR A 130 12.09 17.97 -2.07
CA THR A 130 12.90 16.81 -2.44
C THR A 130 11.98 15.60 -2.57
N TRP A 131 12.19 14.78 -3.59
CA TRP A 131 11.36 13.64 -3.92
C TRP A 131 11.99 12.34 -3.43
N CYS A 132 11.16 11.44 -2.87
CA CYS A 132 11.54 10.08 -2.55
C CYS A 132 10.85 9.13 -3.53
N PRO A 133 11.58 8.49 -4.47
CA PRO A 133 10.98 7.56 -5.44
C PRO A 133 10.24 6.39 -4.78
N LEU A 134 10.78 5.84 -3.68
CA LEU A 134 10.14 4.76 -2.94
C LEU A 134 8.78 5.19 -2.35
N CYS A 135 8.71 6.38 -1.74
CA CYS A 135 7.45 6.91 -1.20
C CYS A 135 6.42 7.20 -2.30
N LEU A 136 6.87 7.68 -3.46
CA LEU A 136 6.01 7.88 -4.62
C LEU A 136 5.48 6.56 -5.18
N SER A 137 6.33 5.52 -5.25
CA SER A 137 5.91 4.20 -5.70
C SER A 137 4.84 3.60 -4.79
N VAL A 138 4.99 3.71 -3.47
CA VAL A 138 3.96 3.33 -2.49
C VAL A 138 2.66 4.09 -2.75
N SER A 139 2.73 5.40 -2.95
CA SER A 139 1.55 6.23 -3.24
C SER A 139 0.84 5.79 -4.51
N ILE A 140 1.57 5.52 -5.59
CA ILE A 140 1.02 5.05 -6.87
C ILE A 140 0.31 3.70 -6.68
N ILE A 141 0.89 2.77 -5.93
CA ILE A 141 0.28 1.45 -5.66
C ILE A 141 -1.03 1.61 -4.89
N ILE A 142 -1.09 2.47 -3.88
CA ILE A 142 -2.32 2.74 -3.13
C ILE A 142 -3.39 3.34 -4.06
N TRP A 143 -3.02 4.25 -4.96
CA TRP A 143 -3.96 4.83 -5.92
C TRP A 143 -4.48 3.81 -6.93
N ILE A 144 -3.60 2.94 -7.47
CA ILE A 144 -4.02 1.84 -8.35
C ILE A 144 -5.01 0.92 -7.61
N SER A 145 -4.71 0.56 -6.37
CA SER A 145 -5.58 -0.28 -5.54
C SER A 145 -6.94 0.39 -5.28
N ALA A 146 -6.94 1.69 -4.95
CA ALA A 146 -8.17 2.46 -4.73
C ALA A 146 -9.03 2.56 -6.00
N ILE A 147 -8.42 2.85 -7.15
CA ILE A 147 -9.12 2.91 -8.44
C ILE A 147 -9.71 1.53 -8.79
N THR A 148 -8.94 0.46 -8.59
CA THR A 148 -9.41 -0.92 -8.85
C THR A 148 -10.62 -1.25 -8.00
N ILE A 149 -10.61 -0.93 -6.71
CA ILE A 149 -11.72 -1.14 -5.78
C ILE A 149 -12.94 -0.35 -6.20
N TYR A 150 -12.76 0.92 -6.53
CA TYR A 150 -13.86 1.81 -6.94
C TYR A 150 -14.52 1.33 -8.24
N VAL A 151 -13.72 0.99 -9.25
CA VAL A 151 -14.23 0.53 -10.56
C VAL A 151 -14.90 -0.85 -10.44
N SER A 152 -14.40 -1.71 -9.55
CA SER A 152 -14.95 -3.07 -9.34
C SER A 152 -16.08 -3.12 -8.32
N GLN A 153 -16.48 -1.98 -7.74
CA GLN A 153 -17.55 -1.86 -6.73
C GLN A 153 -17.36 -2.82 -5.53
N LEU A 154 -16.10 -3.06 -5.13
CA LEU A 154 -15.72 -3.97 -4.05
C LEU A 154 -15.91 -3.36 -2.64
N TYR A 155 -16.89 -2.49 -2.42
CA TYR A 155 -17.12 -1.78 -1.14
C TYR A 155 -18.54 -1.96 -0.58
N GLU A 156 -19.37 -2.83 -1.19
CA GLU A 156 -20.80 -2.89 -0.87
C GLU A 156 -21.17 -3.58 0.45
N HIS A 157 -20.30 -4.45 0.98
CA HIS A 157 -20.62 -5.25 2.17
C HIS A 157 -19.54 -5.13 3.24
N ILE A 158 -19.73 -4.16 4.14
CA ILE A 158 -18.82 -3.93 5.26
C ILE A 158 -19.26 -4.78 6.44
N ASN A 159 -18.33 -5.58 7.01
CA ASN A 159 -18.57 -6.33 8.22
C ASN A 159 -17.75 -5.75 9.39
N ILE A 160 -18.43 -5.27 10.43
CA ILE A 160 -17.79 -4.63 11.57
C ILE A 160 -16.82 -5.55 12.31
N TYR A 161 -17.10 -6.86 12.37
CA TYR A 161 -16.21 -7.83 12.99
C TYR A 161 -14.91 -8.01 12.18
N SER A 162 -15.02 -8.10 10.86
CA SER A 162 -13.86 -8.19 9.97
C SER A 162 -13.01 -6.93 10.05
N CYS A 163 -13.64 -5.75 10.10
CA CYS A 163 -12.93 -4.48 10.32
C CYS A 163 -12.16 -4.45 11.64
N LEU A 164 -12.75 -4.95 12.72
CA LEU A 164 -12.07 -5.02 14.04
C LEU A 164 -10.88 -5.99 14.00
N VAL A 165 -11.02 -7.15 13.34
CA VAL A 165 -9.94 -8.12 13.16
C VAL A 165 -8.81 -7.50 12.34
N LEU A 166 -9.12 -6.80 11.25
CA LEU A 166 -8.12 -6.08 10.45
C LEU A 166 -7.42 -4.99 11.26
N CYS A 167 -8.16 -4.14 12.00
CA CYS A 167 -7.56 -3.13 12.88
C CYS A 167 -6.58 -3.74 13.88
N ALA A 168 -6.98 -4.83 14.56
CA ALA A 168 -6.11 -5.53 15.49
C ALA A 168 -4.86 -6.09 14.81
N SER A 169 -5.02 -6.65 13.61
CA SER A 169 -3.91 -7.19 12.81
C SER A 169 -2.94 -6.10 12.38
N TYR A 170 -3.42 -4.90 12.00
CA TYR A 170 -2.55 -3.77 11.68
C TYR A 170 -1.74 -3.30 12.90
N LEU A 171 -2.34 -3.25 14.08
CA LEU A 171 -1.63 -2.88 15.31
C LEU A 171 -0.55 -3.90 15.66
N VAL A 172 -0.86 -5.20 15.59
CA VAL A 172 0.12 -6.27 15.85
C VAL A 172 1.28 -6.21 14.84
N MET A 173 0.98 -6.03 13.57
CA MET A 173 2.02 -5.94 12.54
C MET A 173 2.85 -4.67 12.67
N LEU A 174 2.26 -3.56 13.10
CA LEU A 174 2.99 -2.33 13.39
C LEU A 174 3.97 -2.51 14.54
N GLU A 175 3.56 -3.16 15.61
CA GLU A 175 4.44 -3.54 16.74
C GLU A 175 5.60 -4.44 16.31
N ILE A 176 5.31 -5.42 15.42
CA ILE A 176 6.34 -6.30 14.85
C ILE A 176 7.32 -5.48 13.99
N ALA A 177 6.82 -4.64 13.10
CA ALA A 177 7.64 -3.81 12.23
C ALA A 177 8.54 -2.87 13.04
N HIS A 178 7.99 -2.25 14.10
CA HIS A 178 8.75 -1.40 15.01
C HIS A 178 9.86 -2.17 15.75
N LYS A 179 9.55 -3.35 16.30
CA LYS A 179 10.56 -4.20 16.96
C LYS A 179 11.64 -4.67 15.98
N VAL A 180 11.27 -5.10 14.80
CA VAL A 180 12.23 -5.48 13.76
C VAL A 180 13.11 -4.29 13.40
N GLY A 181 12.52 -3.11 13.22
CA GLY A 181 13.26 -1.88 12.96
C GLY A 181 14.26 -1.53 14.06
N THR A 182 13.89 -1.70 15.33
CA THR A 182 14.80 -1.41 16.47
C THR A 182 15.89 -2.47 16.65
N MET A 183 15.75 -3.68 16.06
CA MET A 183 16.76 -4.74 16.09
C MET A 183 17.76 -4.66 14.93
N LEU A 184 17.41 -3.99 13.84
CA LEU A 184 18.24 -3.79 12.65
C LEU A 184 19.20 -2.63 12.81
#